data_cd8ce51a9f5856ec8fd12b151cb0a2fa
#
_entry.id   cd8ce51a9f5856ec8fd12b151cb0a2fa
#
_cell.length_a   1.000
_cell.length_b   1.000
_cell.length_c   1.000
_cell.angle_alpha   90.00
_cell.angle_beta   90.00
_cell.angle_gamma   90.00
#
_symmetry.space_group_name_H-M   'P 1'
#
loop_
_entity.id
_entity.type
_entity.pdbx_description
1 polymer ?
#
loop_
_entity_poly.entity_id
_entity_poly.type
_entity_poly.pdbx_seq_one_letter_code
_entity_poly.pdbx_strand_id
1 'polypeptide(L)'
;MWIRRSHVLAPLASLTSNKTKWSWGPQQQIAFDAAKKAIAREAMLAHPDFSKTFIIHTDASHCQLGAVISQDGKPVAFCSQKLNPAQTRHTTTERELLSVVETFLKECRNILLGQQTEVFTDHKNLVYETFNTERVMRWHLIIEEHGPKLTYIKGENNIVADALSRMRLTEKDFSAEA
;
A
#
# COMPACT_ATOMS: atom_id res chain seq x y z
N MET A 1 -0.38 14.78 -16.44
CA MET A 1 -1.36 13.86 -17.10
C MET A 1 -0.61 13.03 -18.12
N TRP A 2 -0.58 11.71 -17.98
CA TRP A 2 0.23 10.81 -18.82
C TRP A 2 -0.32 10.76 -20.25
N ILE A 3 0.38 11.41 -21.16
CA ILE A 3 0.03 11.47 -22.60
C ILE A 3 0.24 10.09 -23.24
N ARG A 4 -0.76 9.58 -23.98
CA ARG A 4 -0.77 8.25 -24.64
C ARG A 4 -0.79 7.04 -23.69
N ARG A 5 -1.30 7.18 -22.47
CA ARG A 5 -1.47 6.09 -21.48
C ARG A 5 -2.10 4.83 -22.10
N SER A 6 -3.15 4.99 -22.90
CA SER A 6 -3.86 3.87 -23.51
C SER A 6 -2.98 3.03 -24.46
N HIS A 7 -2.10 3.67 -25.23
CA HIS A 7 -1.20 2.96 -26.15
C HIS A 7 -0.13 2.17 -25.40
N VAL A 8 0.45 2.75 -24.36
CA VAL A 8 1.50 2.09 -23.56
C VAL A 8 0.92 0.91 -22.77
N LEU A 9 -0.29 1.04 -22.25
CA LEU A 9 -0.94 -0.01 -21.44
C LEU A 9 -1.72 -1.03 -22.27
N ALA A 10 -1.90 -0.84 -23.58
CA ALA A 10 -2.68 -1.73 -24.43
C ALA A 10 -2.26 -3.22 -24.33
N PRO A 11 -0.95 -3.58 -24.35
CA PRO A 11 -0.52 -4.97 -24.21
C PRO A 11 -0.87 -5.58 -22.85
N LEU A 12 -0.92 -4.77 -21.79
CA LEU A 12 -1.29 -5.21 -20.44
C LEU A 12 -2.82 -5.28 -20.29
N ALA A 13 -3.53 -4.30 -20.85
CA ALA A 13 -4.99 -4.28 -20.84
C ALA A 13 -5.60 -5.49 -21.58
N SER A 14 -4.93 -5.97 -22.63
CA SER A 14 -5.38 -7.19 -23.33
C SER A 14 -5.36 -8.43 -22.44
N LEU A 15 -4.49 -8.51 -21.44
CA LEU A 15 -4.39 -9.63 -20.51
C LEU A 15 -5.50 -9.66 -19.45
N THR A 16 -6.19 -8.54 -19.23
CA THR A 16 -7.31 -8.46 -18.27
C THR A 16 -8.64 -8.90 -18.88
N SER A 17 -8.67 -9.19 -20.19
CA SER A 17 -9.87 -9.67 -20.86
C SER A 17 -10.10 -11.15 -20.59
N ASN A 18 -11.32 -11.51 -20.17
CA ASN A 18 -11.74 -12.93 -19.99
C ASN A 18 -11.70 -13.77 -21.28
N LYS A 19 -11.54 -13.10 -22.43
CA LYS A 19 -11.48 -13.76 -23.77
C LYS A 19 -10.06 -14.05 -24.22
N THR A 20 -9.05 -13.53 -23.53
CA THR A 20 -7.65 -13.66 -23.93
C THR A 20 -6.93 -14.63 -23.01
N LYS A 21 -6.28 -15.66 -23.58
CA LYS A 21 -5.43 -16.56 -22.79
C LYS A 21 -4.26 -15.77 -22.20
N TRP A 22 -4.02 -15.93 -20.91
CA TRP A 22 -2.89 -15.29 -20.24
C TRP A 22 -1.56 -15.69 -20.92
N SER A 23 -0.83 -14.70 -21.41
CA SER A 23 0.50 -14.89 -22.00
C SER A 23 1.37 -13.68 -21.74
N TRP A 24 2.44 -13.89 -20.98
CA TRP A 24 3.41 -12.83 -20.69
C TRP A 24 4.61 -12.98 -21.63
N GLY A 25 4.82 -11.99 -22.48
CA GLY A 25 5.90 -11.97 -23.46
C GLY A 25 6.67 -10.64 -23.47
N PRO A 26 7.60 -10.46 -24.40
CA PRO A 26 8.45 -9.24 -24.47
C PRO A 26 7.64 -7.95 -24.59
N GLN A 27 6.52 -7.95 -25.31
CA GLN A 27 5.67 -6.77 -25.47
C GLN A 27 5.01 -6.35 -24.15
N GLN A 28 4.55 -7.32 -23.35
CA GLN A 28 3.99 -7.08 -22.05
C GLN A 28 5.05 -6.56 -21.08
N GLN A 29 6.25 -7.13 -21.13
CA GLN A 29 7.36 -6.68 -20.30
C GLN A 29 7.77 -5.24 -20.65
N ILE A 30 7.91 -4.89 -21.91
CA ILE A 30 8.20 -3.51 -22.34
C ILE A 30 7.12 -2.54 -21.88
N ALA A 31 5.84 -2.91 -22.05
CA ALA A 31 4.71 -2.09 -21.59
C ALA A 31 4.71 -1.90 -20.07
N PHE A 32 5.04 -2.93 -19.31
CA PHE A 32 5.13 -2.90 -17.86
C PHE A 32 6.28 -1.98 -17.40
N ASP A 33 7.47 -2.11 -18.00
CA ASP A 33 8.62 -1.28 -17.65
C ASP A 33 8.41 0.18 -18.03
N ALA A 34 7.75 0.44 -19.16
CA ALA A 34 7.35 1.79 -19.56
C ALA A 34 6.31 2.38 -18.58
N ALA A 35 5.36 1.56 -18.09
CA ALA A 35 4.40 1.96 -17.05
C ALA A 35 5.10 2.29 -15.74
N LYS A 36 6.03 1.44 -15.28
CA LYS A 36 6.84 1.69 -14.07
C LYS A 36 7.60 3.01 -14.18
N LYS A 37 8.31 3.23 -15.28
CA LYS A 37 9.07 4.46 -15.51
C LYS A 37 8.18 5.71 -15.55
N ALA A 38 6.99 5.61 -16.14
CA ALA A 38 6.06 6.73 -16.19
C ALA A 38 5.50 7.06 -14.81
N ILE A 39 5.14 6.04 -14.01
CA ILE A 39 4.68 6.22 -12.63
C ILE A 39 5.80 6.83 -11.77
N ALA A 40 7.02 6.32 -11.87
CA ALA A 40 8.17 6.84 -11.13
C ALA A 40 8.49 8.30 -11.46
N ARG A 41 8.27 8.73 -12.72
CA ARG A 41 8.44 10.14 -13.13
C ARG A 41 7.33 11.05 -12.62
N GLU A 42 6.11 10.56 -12.51
CA GLU A 42 4.93 11.34 -12.11
C GLU A 42 4.67 11.28 -10.60
N ALA A 43 5.19 10.27 -9.90
CA ALA A 43 5.07 10.12 -8.46
C ALA A 43 6.06 11.04 -7.72
N MET A 44 5.96 12.34 -7.95
CA MET A 44 6.62 13.32 -7.10
C MET A 44 5.90 13.30 -5.74
N LEU A 45 6.63 12.94 -4.69
CA LEU A 45 6.15 13.05 -3.33
C LEU A 45 5.89 14.52 -3.00
N ALA A 46 4.73 14.79 -2.41
CA ALA A 46 4.42 16.11 -1.89
C ALA A 46 5.17 16.33 -0.58
N HIS A 47 5.53 17.58 -0.29
CA HIS A 47 5.98 17.94 1.04
C HIS A 47 4.80 17.83 2.02
N PRO A 48 4.99 17.24 3.22
CA PRO A 48 3.94 17.14 4.21
C PRO A 48 3.54 18.52 4.73
N ASP A 49 2.25 18.77 4.80
CA ASP A 49 1.66 19.95 5.44
C ASP A 49 1.06 19.52 6.78
N PHE A 50 1.73 19.85 7.86
CA PHE A 50 1.34 19.44 9.21
C PHE A 50 0.08 20.12 9.75
N SER A 51 -0.50 21.07 9.01
CA SER A 51 -1.82 21.67 9.33
C SER A 51 -3.00 20.87 8.78
N LYS A 52 -2.74 19.84 7.95
CA LYS A 52 -3.75 19.06 7.26
C LYS A 52 -3.78 17.60 7.74
N THR A 53 -4.94 16.99 7.63
CA THR A 53 -5.12 15.57 7.93
C THR A 53 -4.32 14.70 6.96
N PHE A 54 -3.60 13.71 7.49
CA PHE A 54 -2.94 12.68 6.71
C PHE A 54 -3.92 11.55 6.40
N ILE A 55 -4.03 11.22 5.14
CA ILE A 55 -4.84 10.11 4.63
C ILE A 55 -3.91 8.93 4.40
N ILE A 56 -4.19 7.80 5.05
CA ILE A 56 -3.35 6.60 5.01
C ILE A 56 -4.19 5.46 4.44
N HIS A 57 -3.73 4.83 3.37
CA HIS A 57 -4.30 3.59 2.86
C HIS A 57 -3.34 2.46 3.18
N THR A 58 -3.83 1.41 3.81
CA THR A 58 -3.04 0.23 4.17
C THR A 58 -3.61 -1.04 3.58
N ASP A 59 -2.75 -2.00 3.28
CA ASP A 59 -3.09 -3.34 2.83
C ASP A 59 -2.01 -4.35 3.24
N ALA A 60 -2.39 -5.61 3.41
CA ALA A 60 -1.48 -6.68 3.76
C ALA A 60 -1.70 -7.94 2.93
N SER A 61 -0.70 -8.32 2.17
CA SER A 61 -0.67 -9.65 1.53
C SER A 61 -0.18 -10.73 2.51
N HIS A 62 -0.06 -11.95 2.02
CA HIS A 62 0.51 -13.05 2.83
C HIS A 62 2.03 -12.92 3.06
N CYS A 63 2.73 -12.05 2.33
CA CYS A 63 4.20 -11.91 2.39
C CYS A 63 4.70 -10.49 2.63
N GLN A 64 3.84 -9.48 2.49
CA GLN A 64 4.27 -8.08 2.50
C GLN A 64 3.15 -7.16 2.96
N LEU A 65 3.53 -6.09 3.64
CA LEU A 65 2.67 -4.97 4.01
C LEU A 65 2.84 -3.84 2.99
N GLY A 66 1.79 -3.10 2.71
CA GLY A 66 1.80 -1.93 1.85
C GLY A 66 1.02 -0.78 2.47
N ALA A 67 1.56 0.44 2.37
CA ALA A 67 0.83 1.64 2.75
C ALA A 67 1.20 2.82 1.86
N VAL A 68 0.25 3.72 1.69
CA VAL A 68 0.48 5.03 1.08
C VAL A 68 -0.09 6.12 1.97
N ILE A 69 0.71 7.14 2.21
CA ILE A 69 0.32 8.33 2.95
C ILE A 69 0.14 9.45 1.94
N SER A 70 -0.97 10.14 2.01
CA SER A 70 -1.33 11.22 1.09
C SER A 70 -1.99 12.40 1.80
N GLN A 71 -1.94 13.56 1.17
CA GLN A 71 -2.66 14.76 1.53
C GLN A 71 -3.20 15.43 0.26
N ASP A 72 -4.45 15.88 0.27
CA ASP A 72 -5.10 16.50 -0.90
C ASP A 72 -4.97 15.65 -2.19
N GLY A 73 -5.02 14.33 -2.07
CA GLY A 73 -4.88 13.40 -3.18
C GLY A 73 -3.46 13.26 -3.75
N LYS A 74 -2.44 13.86 -3.10
CA LYS A 74 -1.04 13.76 -3.50
C LYS A 74 -0.29 12.83 -2.53
N PRO A 75 0.53 11.90 -3.01
CA PRO A 75 1.31 11.04 -2.16
C PRO A 75 2.41 11.82 -1.43
N VAL A 76 2.54 11.59 -0.14
CA VAL A 76 3.60 12.12 0.73
C VAL A 76 4.65 11.04 1.00
N ALA A 77 4.21 9.80 1.19
CA ALA A 77 5.11 8.67 1.39
C ALA A 77 4.49 7.35 0.89
N PHE A 78 5.35 6.44 0.47
CA PHE A 78 5.01 5.05 0.18
C PHE A 78 5.78 4.16 1.13
N CYS A 79 5.09 3.20 1.75
CA CYS A 79 5.68 2.24 2.68
C CYS A 79 5.42 0.83 2.17
N SER A 80 6.44 0.00 2.19
CA SER A 80 6.32 -1.40 1.83
C SER A 80 7.34 -2.22 2.62
N GLN A 81 6.84 -3.22 3.37
CA GLN A 81 7.67 -4.03 4.27
C GLN A 81 7.40 -5.52 4.06
N LYS A 82 8.43 -6.29 3.82
CA LYS A 82 8.35 -7.74 3.74
C LYS A 82 8.09 -8.34 5.12
N LEU A 83 7.13 -9.26 5.20
CA LEU A 83 6.84 -10.00 6.42
C LEU A 83 7.96 -10.99 6.74
N ASN A 84 8.34 -11.08 8.01
CA ASN A 84 9.22 -12.13 8.49
C ASN A 84 8.46 -13.48 8.62
N PRO A 85 9.17 -14.64 8.76
CA PRO A 85 8.53 -15.95 8.84
C PRO A 85 7.53 -16.13 9.98
N ALA A 86 7.63 -15.36 11.07
CA ALA A 86 6.65 -15.39 12.14
C ALA A 86 5.39 -14.60 11.76
N GLN A 87 5.56 -13.43 11.15
CA GLN A 87 4.47 -12.57 10.71
C GLN A 87 3.65 -13.18 9.55
N THR A 88 4.28 -13.98 8.68
CA THR A 88 3.54 -14.67 7.61
C THR A 88 2.52 -15.69 8.12
N ARG A 89 2.69 -16.19 9.37
CA ARG A 89 1.75 -17.11 10.03
C ARG A 89 0.56 -16.40 10.69
N HIS A 90 0.56 -15.08 10.74
CA HIS A 90 -0.56 -14.31 11.27
C HIS A 90 -1.81 -14.52 10.41
N THR A 91 -2.98 -14.43 11.03
CA THR A 91 -4.25 -14.41 10.32
C THR A 91 -4.32 -13.19 9.40
N THR A 92 -5.24 -13.19 8.45
CA THR A 92 -5.43 -12.03 7.56
C THR A 92 -5.72 -10.76 8.35
N THR A 93 -6.64 -10.83 9.32
CA THR A 93 -6.97 -9.70 10.22
C THR A 93 -5.74 -9.18 10.98
N GLU A 94 -4.92 -10.09 11.51
CA GLU A 94 -3.69 -9.70 12.21
C GLU A 94 -2.67 -9.02 11.27
N ARG A 95 -2.53 -9.50 10.03
CA ARG A 95 -1.63 -8.86 9.06
C ARG A 95 -2.11 -7.47 8.65
N GLU A 96 -3.42 -7.32 8.43
CA GLU A 96 -4.01 -6.01 8.13
C GLU A 96 -3.79 -5.02 9.28
N LEU A 97 -4.05 -5.44 10.52
CA LEU A 97 -3.78 -4.61 11.69
C LEU A 97 -2.29 -4.28 11.82
N LEU A 98 -1.41 -5.25 11.54
CA LEU A 98 0.04 -5.07 11.55
C LEU A 98 0.47 -4.03 10.51
N SER A 99 -0.18 -3.95 9.33
CA SER A 99 0.15 -2.94 8.33
C SER A 99 -0.08 -1.52 8.85
N VAL A 100 -1.13 -1.30 9.61
CA VAL A 100 -1.42 -0.03 10.27
C VAL A 100 -0.35 0.27 11.34
N VAL A 101 -0.09 -0.68 12.24
CA VAL A 101 0.87 -0.54 13.34
C VAL A 101 2.28 -0.24 12.84
N GLU A 102 2.77 -0.99 11.85
CA GLU A 102 4.10 -0.79 11.29
C GLU A 102 4.23 0.57 10.60
N THR A 103 3.19 1.03 9.91
CA THR A 103 3.15 2.36 9.30
C THR A 103 3.31 3.47 10.35
N PHE A 104 2.60 3.37 11.48
CA PHE A 104 2.69 4.37 12.54
C PHE A 104 4.00 4.28 13.33
N LEU A 105 4.48 3.06 13.65
CA LEU A 105 5.61 2.90 14.58
C LEU A 105 6.96 3.06 13.93
N LYS A 106 7.14 2.59 12.68
CA LYS A 106 8.47 2.51 12.08
C LYS A 106 8.64 3.43 10.89
N GLU A 107 7.85 3.20 9.85
CA GLU A 107 8.12 3.80 8.55
C GLU A 107 7.86 5.32 8.55
N CYS A 108 6.79 5.76 9.18
CA CYS A 108 6.33 7.14 9.06
C CYS A 108 6.09 7.82 10.41
N ARG A 109 6.63 7.26 11.50
CA ARG A 109 6.44 7.78 12.85
C ARG A 109 6.77 9.28 12.96
N ASN A 110 7.86 9.71 12.37
CA ASN A 110 8.31 11.11 12.42
C ASN A 110 7.36 12.09 11.72
N ILE A 111 6.56 11.58 10.77
CA ILE A 111 5.60 12.40 10.02
C ILE A 111 4.22 12.37 10.71
N LEU A 112 3.85 11.23 11.29
CA LEU A 112 2.48 10.99 11.77
C LEU A 112 2.29 11.24 13.27
N LEU A 113 3.36 11.30 14.06
CA LEU A 113 3.25 11.47 15.51
C LEU A 113 2.60 12.82 15.87
N GLY A 114 1.48 12.75 16.59
CA GLY A 114 0.73 13.93 17.01
C GLY A 114 -0.08 14.62 15.90
N GLN A 115 -0.20 13.98 14.74
CA GLN A 115 -0.95 14.53 13.60
C GLN A 115 -2.36 13.93 13.51
N GLN A 116 -3.27 14.68 12.92
CA GLN A 116 -4.59 14.15 12.57
C GLN A 116 -4.44 13.16 11.42
N THR A 117 -4.91 11.93 11.63
CA THR A 117 -4.78 10.85 10.67
C THR A 117 -6.11 10.14 10.43
N GLU A 118 -6.40 9.81 9.18
CA GLU A 118 -7.49 8.93 8.80
C GLU A 118 -6.93 7.73 8.02
N VAL A 119 -7.21 6.52 8.51
CA VAL A 119 -6.71 5.27 7.93
C VAL A 119 -7.84 4.56 7.20
N PHE A 120 -7.60 4.25 5.95
CA PHE A 120 -8.48 3.48 5.09
C PHE A 120 -7.97 2.05 4.95
N THR A 121 -8.83 1.08 5.22
CA THR A 121 -8.57 -0.35 5.10
C THR A 121 -9.75 -1.05 4.43
N ASP A 122 -9.51 -2.10 3.68
CA ASP A 122 -10.56 -2.95 3.09
C ASP A 122 -10.98 -4.09 4.03
N HIS A 123 -10.44 -4.12 5.24
CA HIS A 123 -10.75 -5.13 6.23
C HIS A 123 -11.75 -4.65 7.30
N LYS A 124 -13.02 -5.02 7.14
CA LYS A 124 -14.12 -4.58 8.03
C LYS A 124 -13.88 -4.84 9.51
N ASN A 125 -13.23 -5.96 9.85
CA ASN A 125 -13.01 -6.36 11.24
C ASN A 125 -12.08 -5.39 12.00
N LEU A 126 -11.28 -4.57 11.32
CA LEU A 126 -10.45 -3.56 11.98
C LEU A 126 -11.26 -2.38 12.48
N VAL A 127 -12.39 -2.11 11.83
CA VAL A 127 -13.29 -0.99 12.18
C VAL A 127 -14.24 -1.37 13.31
N TYR A 128 -14.54 -2.68 13.47
CA TYR A 128 -15.57 -3.19 14.42
C TYR A 128 -15.01 -3.85 15.67
N GLU A 129 -13.76 -3.55 16.07
CA GLU A 129 -13.15 -3.91 17.36
C GLU A 129 -13.45 -5.34 17.88
N THR A 130 -13.04 -6.37 17.16
CA THR A 130 -13.06 -7.73 17.68
C THR A 130 -11.68 -8.14 18.20
N PHE A 131 -11.45 -7.99 19.50
CA PHE A 131 -10.20 -8.34 20.16
C PHE A 131 -10.13 -9.84 20.45
N ASN A 132 -9.57 -10.62 19.54
CA ASN A 132 -9.53 -12.08 19.69
C ASN A 132 -8.22 -12.59 20.35
N THR A 133 -7.18 -11.79 20.46
CA THR A 133 -5.89 -12.18 21.06
C THR A 133 -5.23 -11.02 21.79
N GLU A 134 -4.38 -11.32 22.80
CA GLU A 134 -3.57 -10.30 23.52
C GLU A 134 -2.69 -9.47 22.57
N ARG A 135 -2.25 -10.06 21.47
CA ARG A 135 -1.45 -9.37 20.45
C ARG A 135 -2.27 -8.30 19.76
N VAL A 136 -3.47 -8.64 19.32
CA VAL A 136 -4.41 -7.71 18.68
C VAL A 136 -4.75 -6.58 19.63
N MET A 137 -5.02 -6.88 20.90
CA MET A 137 -5.27 -5.86 21.92
C MET A 137 -4.09 -4.88 22.08
N ARG A 138 -2.85 -5.39 22.16
CA ARG A 138 -1.67 -4.51 22.24
C ARG A 138 -1.52 -3.63 21.00
N TRP A 139 -1.78 -4.13 19.81
CA TRP A 139 -1.72 -3.33 18.59
C TRP A 139 -2.81 -2.26 18.54
N HIS A 140 -4.01 -2.56 19.03
CA HIS A 140 -5.05 -1.54 19.17
C HIS A 140 -4.64 -0.42 20.12
N LEU A 141 -4.07 -0.72 21.28
CA LEU A 141 -3.56 0.30 22.19
C LEU A 141 -2.53 1.22 21.54
N ILE A 142 -1.65 0.67 20.69
CA ILE A 142 -0.69 1.45 19.92
C ILE A 142 -1.41 2.36 18.90
N ILE A 143 -2.42 1.85 18.22
CA ILE A 143 -3.19 2.63 17.26
C ILE A 143 -3.96 3.73 17.99
N GLU A 144 -4.59 3.43 19.11
CA GLU A 144 -5.30 4.41 19.94
C GLU A 144 -4.38 5.54 20.45
N GLU A 145 -3.11 5.24 20.76
CA GLU A 145 -2.13 6.28 21.13
C GLU A 145 -1.97 7.33 20.02
N HIS A 146 -2.08 6.93 18.76
CA HIS A 146 -2.03 7.83 17.61
C HIS A 146 -3.39 8.44 17.26
N GLY A 147 -4.49 7.89 17.78
CA GLY A 147 -5.86 8.37 17.62
C GLY A 147 -6.36 8.49 16.17
N PRO A 148 -6.00 7.58 15.24
CA PRO A 148 -6.47 7.71 13.87
C PRO A 148 -7.96 7.36 13.77
N LYS A 149 -8.66 8.01 12.87
CA LYS A 149 -9.98 7.56 12.46
C LYS A 149 -9.84 6.39 11.49
N LEU A 150 -10.36 5.21 11.85
CA LEU A 150 -10.39 4.04 10.97
C LEU A 150 -11.65 4.06 10.09
N THR A 151 -11.48 3.93 8.79
CA THR A 151 -12.57 3.95 7.81
C THR A 151 -12.46 2.75 6.87
N TYR A 152 -13.55 2.00 6.74
CA TYR A 152 -13.62 0.89 5.79
C TYR A 152 -13.81 1.41 4.37
N ILE A 153 -13.04 0.87 3.42
CA ILE A 153 -13.25 1.05 1.98
C ILE A 153 -13.36 -0.32 1.29
N LYS A 154 -13.97 -0.35 0.12
CA LYS A 154 -13.95 -1.58 -0.70
C LYS A 154 -12.56 -1.80 -1.28
N GLY A 155 -12.09 -3.06 -1.38
CA GLY A 155 -10.77 -3.40 -1.91
C GLY A 155 -10.49 -2.85 -3.31
N GLU A 156 -11.52 -2.74 -4.16
CA GLU A 156 -11.43 -2.09 -5.47
C GLU A 156 -10.99 -0.61 -5.43
N ASN A 157 -11.14 0.05 -4.29
CA ASN A 157 -10.73 1.43 -4.05
C ASN A 157 -9.37 1.53 -3.32
N ASN A 158 -8.80 0.40 -2.88
CA ASN A 158 -7.51 0.35 -2.16
C ASN A 158 -6.33 0.01 -3.08
N ILE A 159 -6.38 0.44 -4.33
CA ILE A 159 -5.50 -0.01 -5.43
C ILE A 159 -4.02 0.18 -5.13
N VAL A 160 -3.63 1.32 -4.58
CA VAL A 160 -2.20 1.65 -4.39
C VAL A 160 -1.59 0.83 -3.26
N ALA A 161 -2.28 0.72 -2.12
CA ALA A 161 -1.80 -0.08 -1.00
C ALA A 161 -1.78 -1.58 -1.36
N ASP A 162 -2.79 -2.11 -2.06
CA ASP A 162 -2.81 -3.48 -2.58
C ASP A 162 -1.64 -3.75 -3.52
N ALA A 163 -1.34 -2.83 -4.44
CA ALA A 163 -0.17 -2.96 -5.31
C ALA A 163 1.14 -3.02 -4.52
N LEU A 164 1.31 -2.16 -3.51
CA LEU A 164 2.51 -2.13 -2.66
C LEU A 164 2.64 -3.38 -1.80
N SER A 165 1.54 -3.94 -1.29
CA SER A 165 1.54 -5.17 -0.50
C SER A 165 1.90 -6.42 -1.31
N ARG A 166 1.75 -6.37 -2.65
CA ARG A 166 2.01 -7.47 -3.59
C ARG A 166 3.28 -7.29 -4.42
N MET A 167 3.97 -6.17 -4.30
CA MET A 167 5.22 -5.92 -5.02
C MET A 167 6.28 -6.96 -4.61
N ARG A 168 6.75 -7.74 -5.58
CA ARG A 168 7.94 -8.59 -5.42
C ARG A 168 9.14 -7.82 -5.96
N LEU A 169 9.87 -7.16 -5.07
CA LEU A 169 11.18 -6.61 -5.41
C LEU A 169 12.17 -7.78 -5.45
N THR A 170 12.80 -7.99 -6.58
CA THR A 170 13.89 -8.95 -6.75
C THR A 170 15.23 -8.22 -6.61
N GLU A 171 16.31 -8.93 -6.23
CA GLU A 171 17.66 -8.34 -6.12
C GLU A 171 18.14 -7.65 -7.42
N LYS A 172 17.57 -8.05 -8.58
CA LYS A 172 17.86 -7.42 -9.87
C LYS A 172 17.28 -6.01 -10.00
N ASP A 173 16.26 -5.67 -9.20
CA ASP A 173 15.64 -4.34 -9.23
C ASP A 173 16.54 -3.28 -8.57
N PHE A 174 17.51 -3.69 -7.74
CA PHE A 174 18.47 -2.82 -7.05
C PHE A 174 19.83 -2.71 -7.75
N SER A 175 20.15 -3.58 -8.69
CA SER A 175 21.45 -3.59 -9.38
C SER A 175 21.51 -2.70 -10.62
N ALA A 176 20.45 -1.99 -10.96
CA ALA A 176 20.36 -1.14 -12.16
C ALA A 176 20.70 0.35 -11.91
N GLU A 177 21.08 0.72 -10.67
CA GLU A 177 21.41 2.10 -10.27
C GLU A 177 22.84 2.25 -9.70
N ALA A 178 23.75 1.34 -10.04
CA ALA A 178 25.17 1.45 -9.68
C ALA A 178 26.03 1.84 -10.88
#